data_3f74615162aaac2f486496056fad02f2
#
_entry.id   3f74615162aaac2f486496056fad02f2
#
_cell.length_a   1.000
_cell.length_b   1.000
_cell.length_c   1.000
_cell.angle_alpha   90.00
_cell.angle_beta   90.00
_cell.angle_gamma   90.00
#
_symmetry.space_group_name_H-M   'P 1'
#
loop_
_entity.id
_entity.type
_entity.pdbx_description
1 polymer ?
#
loop_
_entity_poly.entity_id
_entity_poly.type
_entity_poly.pdbx_seq_one_letter_code
_entity_poly.pdbx_strand_id
1 'polypeptide(L)'
;MRGVARGTVDLRQAAMPFMEDIQSVVRQHTQLAVLKDDEVLIIERLSSRGSVVNQAKIAGRMPVHRTAMGMVLLAYAPNHMQESYLARHPEAVAVVDAVSFDFRRHLADIRKRGYAAFDGRVDTDTTGLAVPVLGKGGQAIAAIGVVLPLGLENLP
;
A
#
# COMPACT_ATOMS: atom_id res chain seq x y z
N MET A 1 -10.17 20.63 -13.08
CA MET A 1 -11.07 19.84 -12.22
C MET A 1 -11.58 18.56 -12.87
N ARG A 2 -11.92 18.60 -14.13
CA ARG A 2 -12.31 17.39 -14.88
C ARG A 2 -11.24 16.29 -14.84
N GLY A 3 -9.95 16.64 -14.90
CA GLY A 3 -8.86 15.67 -14.95
C GLY A 3 -8.68 14.84 -13.68
N VAL A 4 -8.89 15.44 -12.49
CA VAL A 4 -8.71 14.73 -11.22
C VAL A 4 -9.86 13.76 -10.99
N ALA A 5 -11.10 14.17 -11.20
CA ALA A 5 -12.27 13.30 -11.05
C ALA A 5 -12.25 12.16 -12.07
N ARG A 6 -11.93 12.46 -13.33
CA ARG A 6 -11.77 11.45 -14.38
C ARG A 6 -10.65 10.47 -14.06
N GLY A 7 -9.49 10.99 -13.61
CA GLY A 7 -8.35 10.14 -13.26
C GLY A 7 -8.71 9.13 -12.16
N THR A 8 -9.47 9.55 -11.15
CA THR A 8 -9.90 8.66 -10.05
C THR A 8 -10.89 7.61 -10.54
N VAL A 9 -11.88 8.02 -11.35
CA VAL A 9 -12.88 7.09 -11.91
C VAL A 9 -12.22 6.09 -12.85
N ASP A 10 -11.37 6.58 -13.75
CA ASP A 10 -10.65 5.71 -14.69
C ASP A 10 -9.73 4.76 -13.96
N LEU A 11 -9.07 5.21 -12.89
CA LEU A 11 -8.20 4.39 -12.08
C LEU A 11 -8.96 3.25 -11.41
N ARG A 12 -10.12 3.53 -10.82
CA ARG A 12 -10.97 2.49 -10.21
C ARG A 12 -11.41 1.47 -11.24
N GLN A 13 -11.85 1.91 -12.40
CA GLN A 13 -12.27 1.03 -13.48
C GLN A 13 -11.12 0.19 -14.01
N ALA A 14 -9.95 0.79 -14.19
CA ALA A 14 -8.76 0.08 -14.67
C ALA A 14 -8.25 -0.93 -13.65
N ALA A 15 -8.34 -0.63 -12.36
CA ALA A 15 -7.85 -1.50 -11.30
C ALA A 15 -8.81 -2.67 -10.99
N MET A 16 -10.10 -2.50 -11.23
CA MET A 16 -11.13 -3.46 -10.78
C MET A 16 -10.89 -4.89 -11.27
N PRO A 17 -10.59 -5.17 -12.55
CA PRO A 17 -10.33 -6.54 -12.99
C PRO A 17 -9.14 -7.18 -12.26
N PHE A 18 -8.08 -6.41 -12.00
CA PHE A 18 -6.91 -6.91 -11.27
C PHE A 18 -7.27 -7.20 -9.81
N MET A 19 -8.06 -6.34 -9.19
CA MET A 19 -8.53 -6.56 -7.82
C MET A 19 -9.41 -7.81 -7.72
N GLU A 20 -10.28 -8.03 -8.69
CA GLU A 20 -11.12 -9.23 -8.76
C GLU A 20 -10.28 -10.50 -8.91
N ASP A 21 -9.26 -10.46 -9.75
CA ASP A 21 -8.35 -11.59 -9.94
C ASP A 21 -7.59 -11.90 -8.64
N ILE A 22 -7.04 -10.89 -8.00
CA ILE A 22 -6.34 -11.05 -6.72
C ILE A 22 -7.28 -11.63 -5.67
N GLN A 23 -8.47 -11.06 -5.54
CA GLN A 23 -9.45 -11.53 -4.57
C GLN A 23 -9.84 -13.00 -4.80
N SER A 24 -9.98 -13.41 -6.05
CA SER A 24 -10.34 -14.78 -6.38
C SER A 24 -9.29 -15.79 -5.93
N VAL A 25 -8.03 -15.37 -5.90
CA VAL A 25 -6.91 -16.20 -5.44
C VAL A 25 -6.75 -16.17 -3.92
N VAL A 26 -6.66 -14.97 -3.36
CA VAL A 26 -6.34 -14.82 -1.93
C VAL A 26 -7.55 -14.87 -1.02
N ARG A 27 -8.75 -14.61 -1.55
CA ARG A 27 -10.03 -14.64 -0.81
C ARG A 27 -10.04 -13.74 0.42
N GLN A 28 -9.37 -12.60 0.32
CA GLN A 28 -9.33 -11.58 1.35
C GLN A 28 -9.83 -10.26 0.77
N HIS A 29 -10.14 -9.30 1.64
CA HIS A 29 -10.43 -7.95 1.20
C HIS A 29 -9.27 -7.41 0.37
N THR A 30 -9.59 -6.85 -0.78
CA THR A 30 -8.62 -6.24 -1.68
C THR A 30 -8.92 -4.75 -1.76
N GLN A 31 -7.91 -3.93 -1.63
CA GLN A 31 -8.05 -2.49 -1.50
C GLN A 31 -7.25 -1.77 -2.57
N LEU A 32 -7.77 -0.62 -3.01
CA LEU A 32 -7.08 0.31 -3.87
C LEU A 32 -6.87 1.61 -3.10
N ALA A 33 -5.67 2.12 -3.10
CA ALA A 33 -5.34 3.33 -2.36
C ALA A 33 -4.45 4.26 -3.16
N VAL A 34 -4.51 5.54 -2.82
CA VAL A 34 -3.65 6.58 -3.35
C VAL A 34 -2.95 7.31 -2.22
N LEU A 35 -1.86 7.99 -2.54
CA LEU A 35 -1.16 8.86 -1.61
C LEU A 35 -1.79 10.25 -1.69
N LYS A 36 -2.23 10.77 -0.56
CA LYS A 36 -2.80 12.12 -0.48
C LYS A 36 -2.42 12.76 0.85
N ASP A 37 -1.79 13.93 0.77
CA ASP A 37 -1.41 14.72 1.96
C ASP A 37 -0.62 13.88 2.97
N ASP A 38 0.38 13.15 2.51
CA ASP A 38 1.24 12.27 3.31
C ASP A 38 0.49 11.12 4.00
N GLU A 39 -0.70 10.79 3.52
CA GLU A 39 -1.47 9.66 4.04
C GLU A 39 -1.91 8.74 2.91
N VAL A 40 -2.14 7.49 3.26
CA VAL A 40 -2.77 6.52 2.36
C VAL A 40 -4.27 6.72 2.44
N LEU A 41 -4.91 6.98 1.30
CA LEU A 41 -6.36 7.12 1.20
C LEU A 41 -6.94 5.92 0.45
N ILE A 42 -7.79 5.15 1.11
CA ILE A 42 -8.48 4.01 0.49
C ILE A 42 -9.60 4.55 -0.41
N ILE A 43 -9.52 4.27 -1.70
CA ILE A 43 -10.50 4.75 -2.68
C ILE A 43 -11.43 3.66 -3.19
N GLU A 44 -11.08 2.38 -3.00
CA GLU A 44 -11.93 1.26 -3.37
C GLU A 44 -11.61 0.04 -2.52
N ARG A 45 -12.60 -0.81 -2.30
CA ARG A 45 -12.43 -2.04 -1.54
C ARG A 45 -13.36 -3.11 -2.08
N LEU A 46 -12.79 -4.26 -2.43
CA LEU A 46 -13.54 -5.48 -2.70
C LEU A 46 -13.58 -6.32 -1.44
N SER A 47 -14.77 -6.51 -0.90
CA SER A 47 -14.95 -7.33 0.29
C SER A 47 -15.05 -8.80 -0.09
N SER A 48 -14.58 -9.67 0.80
CA SER A 48 -14.66 -11.11 0.63
C SER A 48 -15.17 -11.75 1.91
N ARG A 49 -16.04 -12.76 1.77
CA ARG A 49 -16.53 -13.52 2.94
C ARG A 49 -15.36 -14.28 3.56
N GLY A 50 -15.31 -14.28 4.88
CA GLY A 50 -14.26 -14.97 5.62
C GLY A 50 -12.92 -14.28 5.62
N SER A 51 -12.84 -13.08 5.06
CA SER A 51 -11.64 -12.26 5.15
C SER A 51 -11.31 -11.92 6.59
N VAL A 52 -10.02 -11.80 6.90
CA VAL A 52 -9.61 -11.26 8.18
C VAL A 52 -10.12 -9.83 8.32
N VAL A 53 -10.51 -9.47 9.53
CA VAL A 53 -10.94 -8.11 9.82
C VAL A 53 -9.72 -7.19 9.75
N ASN A 54 -9.83 -6.11 8.99
CA ASN A 54 -8.82 -5.07 9.00
C ASN A 54 -9.49 -3.72 9.29
N GLN A 55 -8.70 -2.77 9.75
CA GLN A 55 -9.19 -1.46 10.14
C GLN A 55 -9.39 -0.51 8.96
N ALA A 56 -8.97 -0.92 7.77
CA ALA A 56 -9.08 -0.07 6.59
C ALA A 56 -10.52 0.00 6.11
N LYS A 57 -11.00 1.21 5.90
CA LYS A 57 -12.34 1.50 5.39
C LYS A 57 -12.23 2.37 4.15
N ILE A 58 -13.23 2.29 3.26
CA ILE A 58 -13.31 3.19 2.11
C ILE A 58 -13.31 4.63 2.62
N ALA A 59 -12.51 5.50 1.99
CA ALA A 59 -12.21 6.86 2.41
C ALA A 59 -11.46 6.95 3.75
N GLY A 60 -11.03 5.81 4.30
CA GLY A 60 -10.17 5.76 5.47
C GLY A 60 -8.77 6.24 5.13
N ARG A 61 -8.13 6.89 6.10
CA ARG A 61 -6.75 7.36 5.99
C ARG A 61 -5.85 6.55 6.89
N MET A 62 -4.69 6.19 6.37
CA MET A 62 -3.71 5.38 7.10
C MET A 62 -2.32 5.99 6.96
N PRO A 63 -1.45 5.79 7.96
CA PRO A 63 -0.08 6.31 7.85
C PRO A 63 0.71 5.58 6.77
N VAL A 64 1.53 6.34 6.04
CA VAL A 64 2.32 5.81 4.93
C VAL A 64 3.35 4.80 5.42
N HIS A 65 4.12 5.15 6.44
CA HIS A 65 5.25 4.32 6.89
C HIS A 65 4.84 3.10 7.73
N ARG A 66 3.54 2.93 7.97
CA ARG A 66 3.02 1.82 8.77
C ARG A 66 2.11 0.87 7.97
N THR A 67 2.07 1.04 6.66
CA THR A 67 1.23 0.22 5.78
C THR A 67 2.03 -0.23 4.57
N ALA A 68 1.73 -1.43 4.08
CA ALA A 68 2.36 -1.93 2.86
C ALA A 68 2.02 -1.05 1.65
N MET A 69 0.76 -0.62 1.54
CA MET A 69 0.33 0.27 0.45
C MET A 69 1.08 1.60 0.50
N GLY A 70 1.22 2.19 1.69
CA GLY A 70 1.94 3.43 1.86
C GLY A 70 3.40 3.32 1.48
N MET A 71 4.05 2.25 1.89
CA MET A 71 5.46 2.03 1.58
C MET A 71 5.69 1.81 0.08
N VAL A 72 4.80 1.09 -0.59
CA VAL A 72 4.88 0.93 -2.05
C VAL A 72 4.69 2.29 -2.74
N LEU A 73 3.71 3.07 -2.34
CA LEU A 73 3.48 4.40 -2.93
C LEU A 73 4.69 5.31 -2.74
N LEU A 74 5.29 5.31 -1.56
CA LEU A 74 6.46 6.14 -1.29
C LEU A 74 7.71 5.62 -2.02
N ALA A 75 7.87 4.30 -2.11
CA ALA A 75 9.01 3.68 -2.80
C ALA A 75 9.10 4.07 -4.27
N TYR A 76 7.96 4.24 -4.93
CA TYR A 76 7.89 4.64 -6.33
C TYR A 76 7.77 6.15 -6.53
N ALA A 77 7.78 6.93 -5.46
CA ALA A 77 7.78 8.38 -5.53
C ALA A 77 9.19 8.91 -5.85
N PRO A 78 9.28 10.11 -6.43
CA PRO A 78 10.60 10.73 -6.65
C PRO A 78 11.38 10.93 -5.34
N ASN A 79 12.71 10.93 -5.43
CA ASN A 79 13.57 11.05 -4.25
C ASN A 79 13.27 12.30 -3.42
N HIS A 80 12.95 13.42 -4.04
CA HIS A 80 12.64 14.65 -3.31
C HIS A 80 11.37 14.52 -2.48
N MET A 81 10.40 13.72 -2.93
CA MET A 81 9.18 13.45 -2.16
C MET A 81 9.48 12.53 -0.98
N GLN A 82 10.34 11.53 -1.16
CA GLN A 82 10.79 10.66 -0.08
C GLN A 82 11.52 11.45 1.01
N GLU A 83 12.44 12.32 0.61
CA GLU A 83 13.19 13.19 1.54
C GLU A 83 12.24 14.13 2.30
N SER A 84 11.32 14.74 1.57
CA SER A 84 10.33 15.64 2.15
C SER A 84 9.42 14.93 3.16
N TYR A 85 9.00 13.71 2.83
CA TYR A 85 8.21 12.87 3.74
C TYR A 85 8.98 12.58 5.04
N LEU A 86 10.23 12.14 4.92
CA LEU A 86 11.06 11.83 6.09
C LEU A 86 11.33 13.06 6.97
N ALA A 87 11.48 14.23 6.34
CA ALA A 87 11.68 15.47 7.09
C ALA A 87 10.43 15.84 7.91
N ARG A 88 9.24 15.56 7.38
CA ARG A 88 7.97 15.83 8.08
C ARG A 88 7.57 14.72 9.05
N HIS A 89 8.12 13.52 8.90
CA HIS A 89 7.76 12.34 9.68
C HIS A 89 9.01 11.62 10.20
N PRO A 90 9.77 12.27 11.09
CA PRO A 90 10.99 11.66 11.64
C PRO A 90 10.71 10.34 12.39
N GLU A 91 9.50 10.17 12.89
CA GLU A 91 9.06 8.93 13.53
C GLU A 91 9.11 7.72 12.60
N ALA A 92 9.08 7.93 11.30
CA ALA A 92 9.18 6.83 10.32
C ALA A 92 10.49 6.06 10.43
N VAL A 93 11.57 6.76 10.80
CA VAL A 93 12.90 6.15 10.99
C VAL A 93 13.02 5.50 12.35
N ALA A 94 12.26 5.99 13.34
CA ALA A 94 12.34 5.54 14.73
C ALA A 94 11.54 4.28 15.05
N VAL A 95 10.69 3.83 14.14
CA VAL A 95 9.71 2.77 14.40
C VAL A 95 10.32 1.37 14.33
N VAL A 96 11.55 1.23 13.89
CA VAL A 96 12.17 -0.09 13.77
C VAL A 96 13.34 -0.18 14.72
N ASP A 97 13.39 -1.33 15.39
CA ASP A 97 14.43 -1.67 16.37
C ASP A 97 15.78 -1.06 16.06
N ALA A 98 16.44 -0.64 17.13
CA ALA A 98 17.70 0.09 17.17
C ALA A 98 18.87 -0.50 16.36
N VAL A 99 18.67 -1.54 15.58
CA VAL A 99 19.70 -2.14 14.74
C VAL A 99 19.48 -1.68 13.30
N SER A 100 19.95 -0.48 13.02
CA SER A 100 20.21 0.06 11.67
C SER A 100 19.13 -0.24 10.59
N PHE A 101 17.91 0.22 10.82
CA PHE A 101 16.92 0.25 9.73
C PHE A 101 17.20 1.48 8.86
N ASP A 102 17.70 1.22 7.67
CA ASP A 102 17.85 2.27 6.66
C ASP A 102 16.54 2.36 5.86
N PHE A 103 15.73 3.35 6.19
CA PHE A 103 14.43 3.54 5.56
C PHE A 103 14.54 3.75 4.05
N ARG A 104 15.54 4.50 3.60
CA ARG A 104 15.77 4.75 2.18
C ARG A 104 16.14 3.47 1.45
N ARG A 105 16.99 2.66 2.06
CA ARG A 105 17.38 1.36 1.51
C ARG A 105 16.18 0.44 1.43
N HIS A 106 15.32 0.46 2.43
CA HIS A 106 14.08 -0.33 2.43
C HIS A 106 13.16 0.09 1.27
N LEU A 107 13.01 1.39 1.03
CA LEU A 107 12.25 1.89 -0.13
C LEU A 107 12.86 1.44 -1.45
N ALA A 108 14.18 1.49 -1.56
CA ALA A 108 14.88 1.04 -2.76
C ALA A 108 14.68 -0.46 -3.00
N ASP A 109 14.70 -1.26 -1.94
CA ASP A 109 14.46 -2.71 -2.02
C ASP A 109 13.02 -3.00 -2.47
N ILE A 110 12.05 -2.27 -1.97
CA ILE A 110 10.65 -2.40 -2.40
C ILE A 110 10.53 -2.10 -3.89
N ARG A 111 11.12 -1.01 -4.34
CA ARG A 111 11.10 -0.62 -5.76
C ARG A 111 11.76 -1.68 -6.64
N LYS A 112 12.85 -2.27 -6.16
CA LYS A 112 13.58 -3.32 -6.89
C LYS A 112 12.78 -4.60 -7.01
N ARG A 113 12.14 -5.05 -5.93
CA ARG A 113 11.39 -6.31 -5.93
C ARG A 113 9.95 -6.17 -6.43
N GLY A 114 9.38 -4.95 -6.42
CA GLY A 114 8.06 -4.65 -6.98
C GLY A 114 6.88 -4.82 -6.03
N TYR A 115 7.13 -5.05 -4.74
CA TYR A 115 6.07 -5.18 -3.75
C TYR A 115 6.56 -4.82 -2.35
N ALA A 116 5.63 -4.55 -1.45
CA ALA A 116 5.90 -4.39 -0.03
C ALA A 116 5.15 -5.44 0.78
N ALA A 117 5.75 -5.91 1.85
CA ALA A 117 5.15 -6.84 2.80
C ALA A 117 5.45 -6.35 4.21
N PHE A 118 4.41 -6.26 5.04
CA PHE A 118 4.54 -5.81 6.43
C PHE A 118 3.80 -6.76 7.36
N ASP A 119 4.56 -7.46 8.21
CA ASP A 119 4.02 -8.36 9.19
C ASP A 119 3.66 -7.61 10.48
N GLY A 120 2.41 -7.74 10.91
CA GLY A 120 1.97 -7.25 12.20
C GLY A 120 2.04 -5.74 12.42
N ARG A 121 2.15 -4.95 11.35
CA ARG A 121 2.33 -3.49 11.48
C ARG A 121 1.05 -2.74 11.81
N VAL A 122 -0.07 -3.21 11.27
CA VAL A 122 -1.39 -2.62 11.53
C VAL A 122 -2.14 -3.47 12.55
N ASP A 123 -2.01 -4.79 12.40
CA ASP A 123 -2.61 -5.80 13.26
C ASP A 123 -1.60 -6.91 13.46
N THR A 124 -1.34 -7.31 14.69
CA THR A 124 -0.31 -8.28 15.05
C THR A 124 -0.52 -9.67 14.45
N ASP A 125 -1.76 -10.01 14.09
CA ASP A 125 -2.12 -11.33 13.56
C ASP A 125 -2.17 -11.38 12.05
N THR A 126 -1.75 -10.32 11.37
CA THR A 126 -1.88 -10.21 9.92
C THR A 126 -0.59 -9.73 9.28
N THR A 127 -0.48 -10.00 7.98
CA THR A 127 0.55 -9.41 7.13
C THR A 127 -0.11 -8.62 6.02
N GLY A 128 0.40 -7.43 5.75
CA GLY A 128 -0.03 -6.61 4.64
C GLY A 128 0.85 -6.84 3.43
N LEU A 129 0.25 -7.01 2.25
CA LEU A 129 0.96 -7.09 0.98
C LEU A 129 0.42 -6.02 0.05
N ALA A 130 1.30 -5.35 -0.68
CA ALA A 130 0.89 -4.34 -1.63
C ALA A 130 1.79 -4.32 -2.87
N VAL A 131 1.18 -4.02 -4.01
CA VAL A 131 1.86 -3.81 -5.29
C VAL A 131 1.49 -2.43 -5.84
N PRO A 132 2.38 -1.80 -6.61
CA PRO A 132 2.06 -0.51 -7.21
C PRO A 132 1.21 -0.68 -8.47
N VAL A 133 0.35 0.30 -8.73
CA VAL A 133 -0.25 0.51 -10.04
C VAL A 133 0.57 1.62 -10.69
N LEU A 134 1.29 1.29 -11.76
CA LEU A 134 2.20 2.23 -12.40
C LEU A 134 1.51 3.01 -13.50
N GLY A 135 1.75 4.30 -13.51
CA GLY A 135 1.34 5.19 -14.58
C GLY A 135 2.46 5.34 -15.62
N LYS A 136 2.26 6.26 -16.55
CA LYS A 136 3.28 6.64 -17.52
C LYS A 136 4.48 7.22 -16.78
N GLY A 137 5.69 6.80 -17.16
CA GLY A 137 6.91 7.27 -16.52
C GLY A 137 7.34 6.44 -15.31
N GLY A 138 6.63 5.35 -14.99
CA GLY A 138 7.04 4.41 -13.94
C GLY A 138 6.77 4.86 -12.52
N GLN A 139 5.99 5.92 -12.33
CA GLN A 139 5.54 6.36 -11.00
C GLN A 139 4.32 5.57 -10.57
N ALA A 140 4.20 5.27 -9.27
CA ALA A 140 3.00 4.66 -8.75
C ALA A 140 1.88 5.70 -8.66
N ILE A 141 0.78 5.45 -9.36
CA ILE A 141 -0.43 6.28 -9.28
C ILE A 141 -1.41 5.75 -8.25
N ALA A 142 -1.25 4.50 -7.85
CA ALA A 142 -2.04 3.85 -6.80
C ALA A 142 -1.30 2.62 -6.29
N ALA A 143 -1.83 2.02 -5.23
CA ALA A 143 -1.40 0.71 -4.75
C ALA A 143 -2.61 -0.20 -4.59
N ILE A 144 -2.43 -1.48 -4.89
CA ILE A 144 -3.39 -2.52 -4.56
C ILE A 144 -2.82 -3.31 -3.40
N GLY A 145 -3.60 -3.46 -2.35
CA GLY A 145 -3.17 -4.14 -1.14
C GLY A 145 -4.16 -5.17 -0.66
N VAL A 146 -3.65 -6.18 0.03
CA VAL A 146 -4.42 -7.19 0.73
C VAL A 146 -3.86 -7.32 2.14
N VAL A 147 -4.71 -7.76 3.07
CA VAL A 147 -4.29 -8.10 4.42
C VAL A 147 -4.57 -9.59 4.60
N LEU A 148 -3.53 -10.35 4.89
CA LEU A 148 -3.59 -11.80 5.04
C LEU A 148 -3.41 -12.17 6.50
N PRO A 149 -4.08 -13.25 6.99
CA PRO A 149 -3.76 -13.76 8.33
C PRO A 149 -2.35 -14.35 8.33
N LEU A 150 -1.62 -14.15 9.42
CA LEU A 150 -0.34 -14.82 9.63
C LEU A 150 -0.57 -16.32 9.70
N GLY A 151 0.35 -17.11 9.13
CA GLY A 151 0.22 -18.55 9.07
C GLY A 151 -0.30 -19.08 7.73
N LEU A 152 -0.67 -18.22 6.78
CA LEU A 152 -0.95 -18.62 5.39
C LEU A 152 0.34 -18.68 4.58
N GLU A 153 1.36 -19.30 5.14
CA GLU A 153 2.71 -19.38 4.56
C GLU A 153 2.76 -20.20 3.28
N ASN A 154 1.72 -20.97 3.01
CA ASN A 154 1.64 -21.89 1.86
C ASN A 154 0.58 -21.46 0.85
N LEU A 155 0.36 -20.16 0.70
CA LEU A 155 -0.48 -19.69 -0.41
C LEU A 155 0.19 -20.07 -1.74
N PRO A 156 -0.53 -20.74 -2.63
CA PRO A 156 0.03 -21.14 -3.92
C PRO A 156 0.40 -19.93 -4.79
#